data_332fc1a21a9d64de033c5d0c9d28842c
#
_entry.id   332fc1a21a9d64de033c5d0c9d28842c
#
_cell.length_a   1.000
_cell.length_b   1.000
_cell.length_c   1.000
_cell.angle_alpha   90.00
_cell.angle_beta   90.00
_cell.angle_gamma   90.00
#
_symmetry.space_group_name_H-M   'P 1'
#
loop_
_entity.id
_entity.type
_entity.pdbx_description
1 polymer ?
#
loop_
_entity_poly.entity_id
_entity_poly.type
_entity_poly.pdbx_seq_one_letter_code
_entity_poly.pdbx_strand_id
1 'polypeptide(L)'
;KFSIGIPAYKAKYLYNCIESILNQTYKNFELIIVNDASPEDLDTIVSRFNDERIIYSTNEKNYGAEEVIGNWNKCLSFATGEYFILMGDDDTLDKHYLEEFYKTIQEYPESNVFHCRSNIIDENSAIISLTQSWPQRESLLDNMWHRLNGFRQQFISDFVYKRNFLIENNGFFYNKLAWASDDITAYQAMRDNGIIHINKALLNYRRSPITISSSGSVELK
;
A
#
# COMPACT_ATOMS: atom_id res chain seq x y z
N LYS A 1 15.52 -5.23 4.33
CA LYS A 1 14.58 -4.62 5.26
C LYS A 1 13.42 -4.01 4.49
N PHE A 2 12.18 -4.17 5.01
CA PHE A 2 11.00 -3.49 4.47
C PHE A 2 10.64 -2.28 5.34
N SER A 3 10.08 -1.24 4.71
CA SER A 3 9.39 -0.14 5.39
C SER A 3 7.94 -0.17 4.95
N ILE A 4 7.01 -0.19 5.89
CA ILE A 4 5.57 -0.18 5.65
C ILE A 4 5.03 1.15 6.16
N GLY A 5 4.47 1.96 5.27
CA GLY A 5 3.91 3.27 5.60
C GLY A 5 2.39 3.22 5.64
N ILE A 6 1.77 3.65 6.72
CA ILE A 6 0.33 3.85 6.86
C ILE A 6 0.05 5.35 6.94
N PRO A 7 -0.50 5.98 5.89
CA PRO A 7 -1.05 7.34 5.95
C PRO A 7 -2.40 7.30 6.66
N ALA A 8 -2.38 7.27 8.01
CA ALA A 8 -3.53 6.97 8.84
C ALA A 8 -4.47 8.18 9.00
N TYR A 9 -5.77 7.95 8.86
CA TYR A 9 -6.79 8.96 9.08
C TYR A 9 -8.03 8.41 9.81
N LYS A 10 -8.35 7.11 9.63
CA LYS A 10 -9.55 6.48 10.20
C LYS A 10 -9.18 5.49 11.30
N ALA A 11 -9.89 5.59 12.44
CA ALA A 11 -9.66 4.74 13.59
C ALA A 11 -10.25 3.32 13.45
N LYS A 12 -11.36 3.19 12.71
CA LYS A 12 -12.24 2.00 12.75
C LYS A 12 -11.50 0.67 12.54
N TYR A 13 -10.55 0.61 11.61
CA TYR A 13 -9.84 -0.63 11.26
C TYR A 13 -8.33 -0.56 11.53
N LEU A 14 -7.83 0.60 11.99
CA LEU A 14 -6.39 0.82 12.18
C LEU A 14 -5.75 -0.19 13.13
N TYR A 15 -6.45 -0.59 14.21
CA TYR A 15 -5.95 -1.62 15.13
C TYR A 15 -5.66 -2.94 14.37
N ASN A 16 -6.63 -3.43 13.60
CA ASN A 16 -6.48 -4.68 12.85
C ASN A 16 -5.39 -4.58 11.76
N CYS A 17 -5.27 -3.42 11.12
CA CYS A 17 -4.22 -3.13 10.15
C CYS A 17 -2.84 -3.27 10.82
N ILE A 18 -2.58 -2.53 11.90
CA ILE A 18 -1.31 -2.58 12.65
C ILE A 18 -1.02 -4.01 13.15
N GLU A 19 -2.01 -4.67 13.76
CA GLU A 19 -1.87 -6.02 14.29
C GLU A 19 -1.44 -7.02 13.19
N SER A 20 -2.04 -6.94 11.99
CA SER A 20 -1.71 -7.81 10.86
C SER A 20 -0.26 -7.64 10.37
N ILE A 21 0.26 -6.40 10.44
CA ILE A 21 1.63 -6.07 10.08
C ILE A 21 2.62 -6.57 11.15
N LEU A 22 2.34 -6.33 12.42
CA LEU A 22 3.24 -6.76 13.50
C LEU A 22 3.34 -8.29 13.61
N ASN A 23 2.30 -9.01 13.18
CA ASN A 23 2.24 -10.47 13.18
C ASN A 23 2.91 -11.13 11.96
N GLN A 24 3.57 -10.39 11.07
CA GLN A 24 4.28 -10.96 9.93
C GLN A 24 5.34 -12.01 10.37
N THR A 25 5.48 -13.09 9.60
CA THR A 25 6.51 -14.14 9.84
C THR A 25 7.91 -13.60 9.61
N TYR A 26 8.11 -12.77 8.60
CA TYR A 26 9.36 -12.07 8.33
C TYR A 26 9.50 -10.83 9.23
N LYS A 27 10.57 -10.79 10.06
CA LYS A 27 10.69 -9.81 11.16
C LYS A 27 11.53 -8.56 10.83
N ASN A 28 12.28 -8.55 9.72
CA ASN A 28 13.15 -7.41 9.39
C ASN A 28 12.38 -6.32 8.64
N PHE A 29 11.53 -5.60 9.37
CA PHE A 29 10.75 -4.47 8.85
C PHE A 29 10.61 -3.37 9.91
N GLU A 30 10.18 -2.21 9.47
CA GLU A 30 9.70 -1.10 10.29
C GLU A 30 8.28 -0.73 9.83
N LEU A 31 7.48 -0.23 10.77
CA LEU A 31 6.12 0.23 10.55
C LEU A 31 6.05 1.74 10.83
N ILE A 32 5.79 2.51 9.79
CA ILE A 32 5.67 3.96 9.84
C ILE A 32 4.19 4.32 9.79
N ILE A 33 3.69 4.96 10.83
CA ILE A 33 2.30 5.41 10.91
C ILE A 33 2.31 6.94 10.96
N VAL A 34 1.76 7.58 9.95
CA VAL A 34 1.64 9.03 9.89
C VAL A 34 0.17 9.39 10.03
N ASN A 35 -0.19 9.88 11.22
CA ASN A 35 -1.51 10.42 11.50
C ASN A 35 -1.70 11.74 10.76
N ASP A 36 -2.62 11.77 9.80
CA ASP A 36 -2.90 12.94 8.97
C ASP A 36 -3.78 13.99 9.67
N ALA A 37 -3.41 14.34 10.89
CA ALA A 37 -4.19 15.23 11.76
C ALA A 37 -5.66 14.81 11.82
N SER A 38 -5.88 13.52 12.06
CA SER A 38 -7.23 12.93 12.14
C SER A 38 -8.02 13.55 13.29
N PRO A 39 -9.35 13.78 13.11
CA PRO A 39 -10.23 14.15 14.21
C PRO A 39 -10.55 12.95 15.14
N GLU A 40 -10.18 11.71 14.72
CA GLU A 40 -10.38 10.49 15.50
C GLU A 40 -9.15 10.21 16.37
N ASP A 41 -9.34 9.55 17.52
CA ASP A 41 -8.26 9.25 18.48
C ASP A 41 -7.42 8.06 18.00
N LEU A 42 -6.47 8.34 17.08
CA LEU A 42 -5.51 7.34 16.60
C LEU A 42 -4.40 7.10 17.63
N ASP A 43 -4.07 8.09 18.46
CA ASP A 43 -3.01 8.00 19.47
C ASP A 43 -3.29 6.87 20.45
N THR A 44 -4.52 6.79 20.97
CA THR A 44 -4.95 5.71 21.87
C THR A 44 -4.85 4.34 21.20
N ILE A 45 -5.14 4.23 19.89
CA ILE A 45 -5.03 2.97 19.16
C ILE A 45 -3.58 2.53 19.03
N VAL A 46 -2.70 3.44 18.57
CA VAL A 46 -1.27 3.14 18.37
C VAL A 46 -0.58 2.82 19.68
N SER A 47 -0.92 3.52 20.77
CA SER A 47 -0.31 3.32 22.09
C SER A 47 -0.59 1.93 22.70
N ARG A 48 -1.54 1.17 22.18
CA ARG A 48 -1.79 -0.23 22.61
C ARG A 48 -0.70 -1.19 22.15
N PHE A 49 0.11 -0.78 21.16
CA PHE A 49 1.20 -1.59 20.62
C PHE A 49 2.53 -1.13 21.23
N ASN A 50 3.16 -2.00 22.02
CA ASN A 50 4.49 -1.77 22.56
C ASN A 50 5.52 -2.52 21.69
N ASP A 51 5.84 -1.96 20.51
CA ASP A 51 6.73 -2.59 19.53
C ASP A 51 7.72 -1.55 19.00
N GLU A 52 9.03 -1.81 19.15
CA GLU A 52 10.12 -0.91 18.77
C GLU A 52 10.22 -0.65 17.26
N ARG A 53 9.56 -1.46 16.45
CA ARG A 53 9.51 -1.30 14.99
C ARG A 53 8.56 -0.19 14.55
N ILE A 54 7.71 0.32 15.45
CA ILE A 54 6.73 1.37 15.14
C ILE A 54 7.40 2.74 15.21
N ILE A 55 7.25 3.51 14.13
CA ILE A 55 7.56 4.94 14.06
C ILE A 55 6.22 5.66 13.91
N TYR A 56 5.83 6.45 14.90
CA TYR A 56 4.57 7.19 14.89
C TYR A 56 4.83 8.69 14.81
N SER A 57 4.11 9.37 13.92
CA SER A 57 4.19 10.84 13.75
C SER A 57 2.81 11.39 13.42
N THR A 58 2.53 12.60 13.90
CA THR A 58 1.28 13.32 13.59
C THR A 58 1.61 14.56 12.77
N ASN A 59 0.86 14.79 11.69
CA ASN A 59 0.97 15.99 10.89
C ASN A 59 0.39 17.20 11.63
N GLU A 60 0.95 18.38 11.41
CA GLU A 60 0.43 19.63 11.98
C GLU A 60 -0.96 19.99 11.42
N LYS A 61 -1.24 19.57 10.18
CA LYS A 61 -2.51 19.77 9.49
C LYS A 61 -2.81 18.59 8.59
N ASN A 62 -4.10 18.37 8.33
CA ASN A 62 -4.57 17.36 7.40
C ASN A 62 -4.20 17.74 5.96
N TYR A 63 -3.64 16.81 5.21
CA TYR A 63 -3.46 16.94 3.74
C TYR A 63 -4.79 16.84 3.00
N GLY A 64 -5.74 16.07 3.55
CA GLY A 64 -7.04 15.84 2.94
C GLY A 64 -6.97 14.97 1.68
N ALA A 65 -8.13 14.74 1.08
CA ALA A 65 -8.23 13.92 -0.12
C ALA A 65 -7.53 14.54 -1.33
N GLU A 66 -7.44 15.88 -1.41
CA GLU A 66 -6.82 16.58 -2.55
C GLU A 66 -5.30 16.42 -2.60
N GLU A 67 -4.66 16.36 -1.43
CA GLU A 67 -3.19 16.34 -1.29
C GLU A 67 -2.71 15.04 -0.60
N VAL A 68 -3.48 13.96 -0.67
CA VAL A 68 -3.17 12.70 0.00
C VAL A 68 -1.78 12.14 -0.37
N ILE A 69 -1.28 12.44 -1.57
CA ILE A 69 0.09 12.09 -2.01
C ILE A 69 1.14 12.71 -1.09
N GLY A 70 0.89 13.90 -0.54
CA GLY A 70 1.76 14.52 0.45
C GLY A 70 1.94 13.63 1.67
N ASN A 71 0.86 13.02 2.18
CA ASN A 71 0.93 12.09 3.30
C ASN A 71 1.60 10.76 2.92
N TRP A 72 1.39 10.26 1.70
CA TRP A 72 2.11 9.08 1.18
C TRP A 72 3.62 9.31 1.16
N ASN A 73 4.05 10.44 0.61
CA ASN A 73 5.46 10.83 0.56
C ASN A 73 6.03 11.16 1.95
N LYS A 74 5.19 11.61 2.89
CA LYS A 74 5.59 11.77 4.28
C LYS A 74 5.93 10.42 4.92
N CYS A 75 5.13 9.37 4.68
CA CYS A 75 5.48 8.01 5.11
C CYS A 75 6.81 7.56 4.48
N LEU A 76 7.00 7.79 3.17
CA LEU A 76 8.23 7.43 2.46
C LEU A 76 9.46 8.17 3.05
N SER A 77 9.30 9.40 3.52
CA SER A 77 10.41 10.21 4.07
C SER A 77 10.99 9.65 5.38
N PHE A 78 10.21 8.89 6.14
CA PHE A 78 10.68 8.20 7.35
C PHE A 78 11.28 6.82 7.05
N ALA A 79 11.09 6.30 5.83
CA ALA A 79 11.50 4.94 5.49
C ALA A 79 13.02 4.79 5.42
N THR A 80 13.54 3.72 6.02
CA THR A 80 14.96 3.34 5.99
C THR A 80 15.21 1.98 5.33
N GLY A 81 14.15 1.22 5.06
CA GLY A 81 14.23 -0.07 4.38
C GLY A 81 14.62 0.05 2.92
N GLU A 82 15.03 -1.06 2.33
CA GLU A 82 15.36 -1.18 0.91
C GLU A 82 14.10 -1.23 0.04
N TYR A 83 13.00 -1.74 0.60
CA TYR A 83 11.70 -1.85 -0.06
C TYR A 83 10.64 -1.09 0.72
N PHE A 84 9.74 -0.45 0.01
CA PHE A 84 8.67 0.35 0.57
C PHE A 84 7.30 -0.19 0.14
N ILE A 85 6.36 -0.20 1.09
CA ILE A 85 4.97 -0.59 0.92
C ILE A 85 4.12 0.55 1.46
N LEU A 86 3.15 1.01 0.69
CA LEU A 86 2.14 1.93 1.19
C LEU A 86 0.86 1.17 1.50
N MET A 87 0.40 1.24 2.75
CA MET A 87 -0.70 0.43 3.27
C MET A 87 -1.89 1.31 3.62
N GLY A 88 -3.09 0.94 3.16
CA GLY A 88 -4.33 1.56 3.63
C GLY A 88 -4.57 1.28 5.12
N ASP A 89 -5.14 2.24 5.84
CA ASP A 89 -5.42 2.12 7.29
C ASP A 89 -6.61 1.20 7.61
N ASP A 90 -7.29 0.69 6.58
CA ASP A 90 -8.43 -0.23 6.67
C ASP A 90 -8.17 -1.64 6.10
N ASP A 91 -7.00 -1.85 5.48
CA ASP A 91 -6.58 -3.13 4.91
C ASP A 91 -5.86 -4.01 5.95
N THR A 92 -5.70 -5.31 5.64
CA THR A 92 -4.89 -6.24 6.46
C THR A 92 -4.02 -7.13 5.59
N LEU A 93 -2.88 -7.58 6.14
CA LEU A 93 -1.96 -8.48 5.45
C LEU A 93 -2.13 -9.92 5.91
N ASP A 94 -1.97 -10.87 4.98
CA ASP A 94 -1.69 -12.25 5.35
C ASP A 94 -0.35 -12.32 6.11
N LYS A 95 -0.23 -13.19 7.08
CA LYS A 95 0.98 -13.31 7.93
C LYS A 95 2.27 -13.64 7.16
N HIS A 96 2.17 -14.15 5.94
CA HIS A 96 3.30 -14.50 5.08
C HIS A 96 3.57 -13.44 3.99
N TYR A 97 2.89 -12.30 3.98
CA TYR A 97 3.04 -11.26 2.97
C TYR A 97 4.52 -10.88 2.77
N LEU A 98 5.19 -10.42 3.83
CA LEU A 98 6.59 -9.99 3.73
C LEU A 98 7.55 -11.14 3.39
N GLU A 99 7.28 -12.34 3.87
CA GLU A 99 8.10 -13.53 3.60
C GLU A 99 8.05 -13.92 2.12
N GLU A 100 6.86 -13.91 1.52
CA GLU A 100 6.68 -14.26 0.10
C GLU A 100 7.31 -13.18 -0.81
N PHE A 101 7.13 -11.90 -0.49
CA PHE A 101 7.82 -10.84 -1.21
C PHE A 101 9.34 -10.95 -1.05
N TYR A 102 9.85 -11.25 0.14
CA TYR A 102 11.28 -11.43 0.34
C TYR A 102 11.85 -12.55 -0.55
N LYS A 103 11.18 -13.72 -0.62
CA LYS A 103 11.57 -14.82 -1.50
C LYS A 103 11.58 -14.39 -2.97
N THR A 104 10.51 -13.76 -3.42
CA THR A 104 10.37 -13.30 -4.81
C THR A 104 11.42 -12.26 -5.19
N ILE A 105 11.74 -11.33 -4.28
CA ILE A 105 12.77 -10.32 -4.47
C ILE A 105 14.17 -10.95 -4.66
N GLN A 106 14.48 -12.04 -3.95
CA GLN A 106 15.76 -12.75 -4.12
C GLN A 106 15.87 -13.42 -5.49
N GLU A 107 14.75 -13.82 -6.10
CA GLU A 107 14.71 -14.42 -7.43
C GLU A 107 14.78 -13.37 -8.56
N TYR A 108 14.27 -12.14 -8.31
CA TYR A 108 14.14 -11.07 -9.30
C TYR A 108 14.72 -9.75 -8.78
N PRO A 109 16.02 -9.70 -8.42
CA PRO A 109 16.60 -8.52 -7.76
C PRO A 109 16.67 -7.28 -8.67
N GLU A 110 16.56 -7.44 -9.98
CA GLU A 110 16.55 -6.34 -10.95
C GLU A 110 15.22 -5.57 -10.98
N SER A 111 14.11 -6.18 -10.53
CA SER A 111 12.79 -5.56 -10.61
C SER A 111 12.63 -4.40 -9.61
N ASN A 112 12.01 -3.30 -10.04
CA ASN A 112 11.75 -2.14 -9.18
C ASN A 112 10.38 -2.22 -8.47
N VAL A 113 9.49 -3.11 -8.96
CA VAL A 113 8.13 -3.25 -8.42
C VAL A 113 7.68 -4.70 -8.45
N PHE A 114 6.98 -5.07 -7.39
CA PHE A 114 6.39 -6.39 -7.17
C PHE A 114 4.94 -6.21 -6.77
N HIS A 115 4.10 -7.20 -7.03
CA HIS A 115 2.67 -7.16 -6.75
C HIS A 115 2.17 -8.53 -6.27
N CYS A 116 1.11 -8.56 -5.49
CA CYS A 116 0.44 -9.81 -5.12
C CYS A 116 -1.06 -9.78 -5.44
N ARG A 117 -1.71 -10.94 -5.39
CA ARG A 117 -3.17 -10.99 -5.41
C ARG A 117 -3.75 -10.52 -4.09
N SER A 118 -4.99 -10.03 -4.15
CA SER A 118 -5.70 -9.52 -3.00
C SER A 118 -7.07 -10.18 -2.86
N ASN A 119 -7.44 -10.57 -1.65
CA ASN A 119 -8.82 -10.79 -1.31
C ASN A 119 -9.53 -9.44 -1.20
N ILE A 120 -10.73 -9.33 -1.73
CA ILE A 120 -11.61 -8.21 -1.45
C ILE A 120 -12.50 -8.63 -0.30
N ILE A 121 -12.45 -7.89 0.80
CA ILE A 121 -13.22 -8.17 2.01
C ILE A 121 -14.26 -7.07 2.27
N ASP A 122 -15.34 -7.42 2.96
CA ASP A 122 -16.36 -6.49 3.42
C ASP A 122 -15.97 -5.80 4.76
N GLU A 123 -16.89 -5.01 5.31
CA GLU A 123 -16.70 -4.33 6.59
C GLU A 123 -16.55 -5.26 7.79
N ASN A 124 -17.00 -6.52 7.67
CA ASN A 124 -16.91 -7.57 8.69
C ASN A 124 -15.71 -8.50 8.47
N SER A 125 -14.82 -8.17 7.50
CA SER A 125 -13.68 -8.98 7.09
C SER A 125 -14.04 -10.31 6.41
N ALA A 126 -15.29 -10.47 5.94
CA ALA A 126 -15.67 -11.62 5.13
C ALA A 126 -15.17 -11.43 3.68
N ILE A 127 -14.61 -12.50 3.09
CA ILE A 127 -14.11 -12.45 1.71
C ILE A 127 -15.30 -12.40 0.75
N ILE A 128 -15.37 -11.35 -0.07
CA ILE A 128 -16.38 -11.14 -1.11
C ILE A 128 -15.91 -11.74 -2.45
N SER A 129 -14.64 -11.49 -2.79
CA SER A 129 -14.04 -11.93 -4.04
C SER A 129 -12.52 -11.95 -3.96
N LEU A 130 -11.89 -12.46 -5.01
CA LEU A 130 -10.45 -12.53 -5.18
C LEU A 130 -10.07 -11.82 -6.48
N THR A 131 -9.00 -11.01 -6.47
CA THR A 131 -8.49 -10.38 -7.68
C THR A 131 -8.00 -11.40 -8.71
N GLN A 132 -7.89 -10.99 -9.96
CA GLN A 132 -7.47 -11.84 -11.06
C GLN A 132 -6.03 -12.34 -10.88
N SER A 133 -5.72 -13.47 -11.46
CA SER A 133 -4.35 -13.98 -11.57
C SER A 133 -3.62 -13.28 -12.72
N TRP A 134 -2.33 -13.02 -12.53
CA TRP A 134 -1.45 -12.44 -13.54
C TRP A 134 -0.34 -13.43 -13.90
N PRO A 135 0.34 -13.25 -15.04
CA PRO A 135 1.62 -13.89 -15.29
C PRO A 135 2.64 -13.50 -14.20
N GLN A 136 3.55 -14.41 -13.85
CA GLN A 136 4.58 -14.14 -12.86
C GLN A 136 5.44 -12.93 -13.25
N ARG A 137 5.73 -12.76 -14.54
CA ARG A 137 6.41 -11.57 -15.08
C ARG A 137 5.56 -10.98 -16.20
N GLU A 138 5.37 -9.69 -16.16
CA GLU A 138 4.58 -8.97 -17.14
C GLU A 138 5.26 -7.66 -17.55
N SER A 139 5.17 -7.32 -18.83
CA SER A 139 5.66 -6.05 -19.33
C SER A 139 4.77 -4.88 -18.91
N LEU A 140 5.32 -3.66 -18.94
CA LEU A 140 4.56 -2.43 -18.73
C LEU A 140 3.33 -2.35 -19.67
N LEU A 141 3.52 -2.61 -20.96
CA LEU A 141 2.45 -2.44 -21.96
C LEU A 141 1.33 -3.47 -21.77
N ASP A 142 1.67 -4.72 -21.46
CA ASP A 142 0.67 -5.76 -21.16
C ASP A 142 -0.12 -5.41 -19.90
N ASN A 143 0.56 -4.94 -18.85
CA ASN A 143 -0.09 -4.53 -17.60
C ASN A 143 -1.04 -3.36 -17.84
N MET A 144 -0.60 -2.29 -18.52
CA MET A 144 -1.44 -1.15 -18.89
C MET A 144 -2.65 -1.59 -19.71
N TRP A 145 -2.46 -2.46 -20.70
CA TRP A 145 -3.56 -2.93 -21.56
C TRP A 145 -4.63 -3.65 -20.74
N HIS A 146 -4.24 -4.57 -19.86
CA HIS A 146 -5.17 -5.29 -19.01
C HIS A 146 -5.88 -4.38 -18.00
N ARG A 147 -5.14 -3.44 -17.41
CA ARG A 147 -5.69 -2.51 -16.41
C ARG A 147 -6.69 -1.53 -17.04
N LEU A 148 -6.34 -0.91 -18.16
CA LEU A 148 -7.18 0.08 -18.86
C LEU A 148 -8.44 -0.55 -19.47
N ASN A 149 -8.42 -1.83 -19.82
CA ASN A 149 -9.59 -2.55 -20.29
C ASN A 149 -10.44 -3.14 -19.14
N GLY A 150 -10.11 -2.87 -17.88
CA GLY A 150 -10.86 -3.33 -16.71
C GLY A 150 -10.76 -4.85 -16.43
N PHE A 151 -9.79 -5.54 -17.05
CA PHE A 151 -9.60 -6.97 -16.84
C PHE A 151 -8.88 -7.31 -15.54
N ARG A 152 -8.34 -6.30 -14.84
CA ARG A 152 -7.60 -6.47 -13.59
C ARG A 152 -7.95 -5.40 -12.60
N GLN A 153 -7.95 -5.80 -11.33
CA GLN A 153 -8.02 -4.93 -10.16
C GLN A 153 -6.67 -4.93 -9.47
N GLN A 154 -6.23 -3.78 -9.04
CA GLN A 154 -5.02 -3.58 -8.25
C GLN A 154 -5.26 -2.43 -7.26
N PHE A 155 -4.59 -2.49 -6.13
CA PHE A 155 -4.73 -1.56 -5.03
C PHE A 155 -3.34 -1.12 -4.59
N ILE A 156 -3.24 0.05 -3.98
CA ILE A 156 -1.95 0.59 -3.57
C ILE A 156 -1.20 -0.32 -2.58
N SER A 157 -1.94 -1.03 -1.74
CA SER A 157 -1.40 -1.91 -0.68
C SER A 157 -0.91 -3.27 -1.20
N ASP A 158 -1.16 -3.63 -2.46
CA ASP A 158 -0.68 -4.89 -3.04
C ASP A 158 0.66 -4.76 -3.79
N PHE A 159 1.23 -3.55 -3.82
CA PHE A 159 2.54 -3.27 -4.41
C PHE A 159 3.67 -3.16 -3.38
N VAL A 160 4.83 -3.68 -3.77
CA VAL A 160 6.10 -3.47 -3.07
C VAL A 160 7.09 -2.84 -4.04
N TYR A 161 7.64 -1.69 -3.68
CA TYR A 161 8.57 -0.92 -4.50
C TYR A 161 9.99 -0.99 -3.96
N LYS A 162 11.00 -0.99 -4.82
CA LYS A 162 12.35 -0.56 -4.41
C LYS A 162 12.28 0.89 -3.93
N ARG A 163 12.65 1.14 -2.67
CA ARG A 163 12.59 2.48 -2.09
C ARG A 163 13.44 3.50 -2.86
N ASN A 164 14.65 3.11 -3.29
CA ASN A 164 15.52 4.01 -4.06
C ASN A 164 14.88 4.46 -5.36
N PHE A 165 14.14 3.57 -6.05
CA PHE A 165 13.38 3.96 -7.24
C PHE A 165 12.38 5.08 -6.91
N LEU A 166 11.61 4.96 -5.83
CA LEU A 166 10.66 6.01 -5.44
C LEU A 166 11.38 7.33 -5.13
N ILE A 167 12.51 7.29 -4.41
CA ILE A 167 13.27 8.49 -4.06
C ILE A 167 13.82 9.19 -5.32
N GLU A 168 14.39 8.45 -6.24
CA GLU A 168 14.96 8.97 -7.50
C GLU A 168 13.89 9.58 -8.42
N ASN A 169 12.61 9.16 -8.27
CA ASN A 169 11.48 9.68 -9.01
C ASN A 169 10.62 10.69 -8.21
N ASN A 170 11.17 11.27 -7.12
CA ASN A 170 10.51 12.24 -6.25
C ASN A 170 9.27 11.71 -5.50
N GLY A 171 9.25 10.40 -5.20
CA GLY A 171 8.17 9.75 -4.48
C GLY A 171 7.06 9.20 -5.38
N PHE A 172 5.85 9.17 -4.85
CA PHE A 172 4.67 8.77 -5.61
C PHE A 172 4.27 9.86 -6.61
N PHE A 173 3.85 9.45 -7.80
CA PHE A 173 3.43 10.38 -8.85
C PHE A 173 2.31 11.29 -8.33
N TYR A 174 2.55 12.60 -8.40
CA TYR A 174 1.57 13.57 -7.94
C TYR A 174 0.47 13.78 -8.97
N ASN A 175 -0.75 13.52 -8.55
CA ASN A 175 -1.95 13.99 -9.23
C ASN A 175 -2.99 14.37 -8.18
N LYS A 176 -3.78 15.39 -8.45
CA LYS A 176 -4.83 15.85 -7.54
C LYS A 176 -5.80 14.70 -7.23
N LEU A 177 -6.24 14.57 -5.97
CA LEU A 177 -7.09 13.47 -5.50
C LEU A 177 -6.45 12.08 -5.63
N ALA A 178 -5.14 11.99 -5.82
CA ALA A 178 -4.42 10.75 -6.12
C ALA A 178 -4.96 9.96 -7.33
N TRP A 179 -5.67 10.62 -8.26
CA TRP A 179 -6.28 9.93 -9.39
C TRP A 179 -5.21 9.27 -10.27
N ALA A 180 -5.26 7.95 -10.38
CA ALA A 180 -4.26 7.12 -11.07
C ALA A 180 -2.81 7.33 -10.59
N SER A 181 -2.58 7.94 -9.42
CA SER A 181 -1.23 8.16 -8.92
C SER A 181 -0.51 6.86 -8.59
N ASP A 182 -1.22 5.89 -8.04
CA ASP A 182 -0.77 4.53 -7.80
C ASP A 182 -0.47 3.80 -9.11
N ASP A 183 -1.38 3.83 -10.08
CA ASP A 183 -1.19 3.23 -11.41
C ASP A 183 0.03 3.83 -12.11
N ILE A 184 0.18 5.16 -12.16
CA ILE A 184 1.30 5.83 -12.84
C ILE A 184 2.62 5.55 -12.13
N THR A 185 2.64 5.55 -10.79
CA THR A 185 3.85 5.19 -10.03
C THR A 185 4.29 3.77 -10.35
N ALA A 186 3.35 2.82 -10.40
CA ALA A 186 3.63 1.44 -10.77
C ALA A 186 4.15 1.34 -12.21
N TYR A 187 3.52 2.06 -13.17
CA TYR A 187 3.98 2.07 -14.57
C TYR A 187 5.39 2.67 -14.73
N GLN A 188 5.72 3.70 -13.98
CA GLN A 188 7.09 4.23 -13.97
C GLN A 188 8.08 3.18 -13.47
N ALA A 189 7.74 2.44 -12.41
CA ALA A 189 8.59 1.39 -11.85
C ALA A 189 8.73 0.15 -12.77
N MET A 190 7.73 -0.12 -13.61
CA MET A 190 7.73 -1.23 -14.59
C MET A 190 8.58 -0.95 -15.84
N ARG A 191 9.02 0.29 -16.06
CA ARG A 191 9.57 0.76 -17.35
C ARG A 191 10.69 -0.13 -17.89
N ASP A 192 11.62 -0.54 -17.05
CA ASP A 192 12.82 -1.26 -17.50
C ASP A 192 12.67 -2.79 -17.43
N ASN A 193 12.06 -3.30 -16.36
CA ASN A 193 12.04 -4.74 -16.05
C ASN A 193 10.63 -5.33 -15.90
N GLY A 194 9.58 -4.55 -16.19
CA GLY A 194 8.21 -4.98 -15.97
C GLY A 194 7.87 -5.12 -14.48
N ILE A 195 6.89 -5.96 -14.19
CA ILE A 195 6.44 -6.26 -12.83
C ILE A 195 6.53 -7.76 -12.54
N ILE A 196 6.87 -8.11 -11.32
CA ILE A 196 6.84 -9.49 -10.83
C ILE A 196 5.62 -9.68 -9.95
N HIS A 197 4.81 -10.70 -10.27
CA HIS A 197 3.55 -10.96 -9.61
C HIS A 197 3.58 -12.27 -8.82
N ILE A 198 3.07 -12.21 -7.58
CA ILE A 198 2.85 -13.37 -6.70
C ILE A 198 1.39 -13.76 -6.76
N ASN A 199 1.09 -14.93 -7.32
CA ASN A 199 -0.29 -15.45 -7.45
C ASN A 199 -0.90 -15.98 -6.14
N LYS A 200 -0.48 -15.47 -5.00
CA LYS A 200 -1.06 -15.74 -3.68
C LYS A 200 -1.83 -14.52 -3.20
N ALA A 201 -3.00 -14.73 -2.60
CA ALA A 201 -3.76 -13.66 -1.95
C ALA A 201 -3.10 -13.30 -0.62
N LEU A 202 -2.28 -12.25 -0.62
CA LEU A 202 -1.48 -11.83 0.54
C LEU A 202 -1.99 -10.54 1.16
N LEU A 203 -2.82 -9.78 0.45
CA LEU A 203 -3.52 -8.59 0.94
C LEU A 203 -5.01 -8.89 1.08
N ASN A 204 -5.64 -8.38 2.13
CA ASN A 204 -7.08 -8.28 2.28
C ASN A 204 -7.47 -6.79 2.11
N TYR A 205 -7.87 -6.43 0.91
CA TYR A 205 -8.36 -5.09 0.58
C TYR A 205 -9.79 -4.92 1.06
N ARG A 206 -10.03 -3.91 1.89
CA ARG A 206 -11.36 -3.65 2.45
C ARG A 206 -12.17 -2.73 1.56
N ARG A 207 -13.31 -3.23 1.11
CA ARG A 207 -14.33 -2.42 0.45
C ARG A 207 -15.37 -1.99 1.48
N SER A 208 -15.34 -0.71 1.83
CA SER A 208 -16.33 -0.12 2.74
C SER A 208 -16.92 1.16 2.14
N PRO A 209 -18.13 1.57 2.56
CA PRO A 209 -18.76 2.80 2.06
C PRO A 209 -18.01 4.09 2.45
N ILE A 210 -17.05 4.01 3.37
CA ILE A 210 -16.29 5.15 3.88
C ILE A 210 -14.89 5.31 3.25
N THR A 211 -14.55 4.56 2.20
CA THR A 211 -13.25 4.70 1.51
C THR A 211 -13.20 6.01 0.69
N ILE A 212 -12.01 6.59 0.53
CA ILE A 212 -11.79 7.81 -0.27
C ILE A 212 -12.30 7.60 -1.71
N SER A 213 -12.08 6.42 -2.27
CA SER A 213 -12.55 6.05 -3.62
C SER A 213 -14.07 5.98 -3.75
N SER A 214 -14.83 5.80 -2.65
CA SER A 214 -16.30 5.76 -2.65
C SER A 214 -16.95 7.09 -2.28
N SER A 215 -16.23 8.01 -1.61
CA SER A 215 -16.76 9.24 -1.02
C SER A 215 -16.57 10.51 -1.89
N GLY A 216 -15.83 10.44 -3.01
CA GLY A 216 -15.62 11.60 -3.89
C GLY A 216 -16.87 11.97 -4.69
N SER A 217 -17.20 13.28 -4.77
CA SER A 217 -18.27 13.74 -5.63
C SER A 217 -17.97 13.46 -7.11
N VAL A 218 -19.01 13.19 -7.91
CA VAL A 218 -18.89 12.91 -9.37
C VAL A 218 -18.27 14.12 -10.12
N GLU A 219 -18.36 15.33 -9.57
CA GLU A 219 -17.79 16.56 -10.15
C GLU A 219 -16.27 16.65 -9.99
N LEU A 220 -15.66 15.85 -9.12
CA LEU A 220 -14.22 15.83 -8.86
C LEU A 220 -13.55 14.58 -9.45
N LYS A 221 -14.29 13.67 -10.06
CA LYS A 221 -13.85 12.46 -10.75
C LYS A 221 -14.01 12.61 -12.25
#